data_30450a7a0446cc5fe00ddcd38a7314b8
#
_entry.id   30450a7a0446cc5fe00ddcd38a7314b8
#
_cell.length_a   1.000
_cell.length_b   1.000
_cell.length_c   1.000
_cell.angle_alpha   90.00
_cell.angle_beta   90.00
_cell.angle_gamma   90.00
#
_symmetry.space_group_name_H-M   'P 1'
#
loop_
_entity.id
_entity.type
_entity.pdbx_description
1 polymer ?
#
loop_
_entity_poly.entity_id
_entity_poly.type
_entity_poly.pdbx_seq_one_letter_code
_entity_poly.pdbx_strand_id
1 'polypeptide(L)'
;MTALDIAEYTHTLGSQAKTASALMARAPAAIKNKALRALAQLLRDNVQALQHDNARDLERAVAAGLDAPMVDRLKLTPKVIETCAQGCEQLAAMPDIIGEILGMKQQPSGIRVGQMRVPIGVFGMIYESRPN
;
A
#
# COMPACT_ATOMS: atom_id res chain seq x y z
N MET A 1 31.11 0.23 -0.41
CA MET A 1 29.73 0.71 -0.31
C MET A 1 29.71 1.81 0.72
N THR A 2 29.53 3.06 0.31
CA THR A 2 29.34 4.19 1.21
C THR A 2 28.11 3.92 2.09
N ALA A 3 28.23 4.12 3.39
CA ALA A 3 27.09 4.03 4.31
C ALA A 3 25.99 4.95 3.79
N LEU A 4 24.81 4.39 3.57
CA LEU A 4 23.62 5.16 3.18
C LEU A 4 23.36 6.16 4.30
N ASP A 5 23.38 7.45 3.99
CA ASP A 5 22.90 8.44 4.96
C ASP A 5 21.38 8.24 5.09
N ILE A 6 20.98 7.62 6.19
CA ILE A 6 19.58 7.29 6.47
C ILE A 6 18.73 8.57 6.50
N ALA A 7 19.25 9.68 6.97
CA ALA A 7 18.55 10.95 7.04
C ALA A 7 18.27 11.51 5.62
N GLU A 8 19.28 11.49 4.76
CA GLU A 8 19.13 11.90 3.36
C GLU A 8 18.19 10.99 2.59
N TYR A 9 18.32 9.68 2.78
CA TYR A 9 17.43 8.69 2.16
C TYR A 9 15.95 8.91 2.57
N THR A 10 15.68 9.03 3.86
CA THR A 10 14.31 9.24 4.36
C THR A 10 13.72 10.58 3.94
N HIS A 11 14.53 11.64 3.91
CA HIS A 11 14.12 12.94 3.39
C HIS A 11 13.72 12.86 1.91
N THR A 12 14.54 12.20 1.09
CA THR A 12 14.28 12.01 -0.33
C THR A 12 13.01 11.19 -0.55
N LEU A 13 12.85 10.08 0.17
CA LEU A 13 11.66 9.24 0.11
C LEU A 13 10.39 10.02 0.49
N GLY A 14 10.44 10.77 1.57
CA GLY A 14 9.32 11.61 2.02
C GLY A 14 8.94 12.71 1.02
N SER A 15 9.93 13.35 0.40
CA SER A 15 9.73 14.37 -0.63
C SER A 15 9.08 13.78 -1.90
N GLN A 16 9.56 12.63 -2.35
CA GLN A 16 8.98 11.92 -3.49
C GLN A 16 7.55 11.47 -3.21
N ALA A 17 7.30 10.91 -2.02
CA ALA A 17 5.96 10.49 -1.60
C ALA A 17 4.98 11.67 -1.53
N LYS A 18 5.41 12.83 -1.04
CA LYS A 18 4.59 14.06 -1.01
C LYS A 18 4.21 14.53 -2.42
N THR A 19 5.16 14.53 -3.34
CA THR A 19 4.92 14.89 -4.74
C THR A 19 3.94 13.91 -5.41
N ALA A 20 4.17 12.61 -5.24
CA ALA A 20 3.29 11.57 -5.77
C ALA A 20 1.87 11.65 -5.18
N SER A 21 1.75 11.91 -3.88
CA SER A 21 0.46 12.07 -3.19
C SER A 21 -0.38 13.21 -3.79
N ALA A 22 0.24 14.34 -4.14
CA ALA A 22 -0.45 15.46 -4.77
C ALA A 22 -1.04 15.10 -6.16
N LEU A 23 -0.32 14.27 -6.92
CA LEU A 23 -0.79 13.75 -8.21
C LEU A 23 -1.93 12.74 -8.02
N MET A 24 -1.77 11.81 -7.07
CA MET A 24 -2.78 10.78 -6.78
C MET A 24 -4.08 11.39 -6.24
N ALA A 25 -4.01 12.47 -5.47
CA ALA A 25 -5.19 13.16 -4.95
C ALA A 25 -6.11 13.69 -6.06
N ARG A 26 -5.55 13.98 -7.24
CA ARG A 26 -6.27 14.47 -8.42
C ARG A 26 -6.61 13.38 -9.43
N ALA A 27 -6.06 12.18 -9.26
CA ALA A 27 -6.26 11.09 -10.21
C ALA A 27 -7.72 10.59 -10.16
N PRO A 28 -8.36 10.43 -11.33
CA PRO A 28 -9.68 9.80 -11.40
C PRO A 28 -9.67 8.37 -10.82
N ALA A 29 -10.78 7.95 -10.21
CA ALA A 29 -10.94 6.60 -9.66
C ALA A 29 -10.59 5.50 -10.68
N ALA A 30 -10.96 5.69 -11.95
CA ALA A 30 -10.67 4.75 -13.02
C ALA A 30 -9.15 4.49 -13.20
N ILE A 31 -8.31 5.51 -13.02
CA ILE A 31 -6.85 5.37 -13.12
C ILE A 31 -6.30 4.62 -11.90
N LYS A 32 -6.77 4.95 -10.70
CA LYS A 32 -6.42 4.24 -9.45
C LYS A 32 -6.79 2.76 -9.54
N ASN A 33 -8.01 2.48 -9.98
CA ASN A 33 -8.52 1.12 -10.14
C ASN A 33 -7.77 0.33 -11.23
N LYS A 34 -7.38 0.99 -12.33
CA LYS A 34 -6.54 0.36 -13.37
C LYS A 34 -5.18 -0.03 -12.80
N ALA A 35 -4.55 0.81 -12.00
CA ALA A 35 -3.27 0.51 -11.36
C ALA A 35 -3.37 -0.69 -10.41
N LEU A 36 -4.43 -0.76 -9.58
CA LEU A 36 -4.65 -1.89 -8.69
C LEU A 36 -4.87 -3.21 -9.45
N ARG A 37 -5.65 -3.19 -10.52
CA ARG A 37 -5.86 -4.39 -11.36
C ARG A 37 -4.57 -4.80 -12.08
N ALA A 38 -3.77 -3.84 -12.54
CA ALA A 38 -2.47 -4.14 -13.14
C ALA A 38 -1.51 -4.76 -12.10
N LEU A 39 -1.52 -4.28 -10.86
CA LEU A 39 -0.75 -4.87 -9.77
C LEU A 39 -1.19 -6.31 -9.48
N ALA A 40 -2.50 -6.57 -9.41
CA ALA A 40 -3.03 -7.92 -9.22
C ALA A 40 -2.53 -8.88 -10.32
N GLN A 41 -2.55 -8.43 -11.57
CA GLN A 41 -2.05 -9.24 -12.69
C GLN A 41 -0.55 -9.47 -12.60
N LEU A 42 0.24 -8.43 -12.29
CA LEU A 42 1.69 -8.56 -12.12
C LEU A 42 2.06 -9.53 -10.98
N LEU A 43 1.32 -9.55 -9.88
CA LEU A 43 1.53 -10.53 -8.81
C LEU A 43 1.35 -11.97 -9.30
N ARG A 44 0.30 -12.23 -10.10
CA ARG A 44 0.03 -13.55 -10.68
C ARG A 44 1.07 -13.96 -11.71
N ASP A 45 1.50 -13.04 -12.55
CA ASP A 45 2.48 -13.32 -13.60
C ASP A 45 3.89 -13.57 -13.06
N ASN A 46 4.19 -13.08 -11.85
CA ASN A 46 5.53 -13.16 -11.27
C ASN A 46 5.62 -14.10 -10.04
N VAL A 47 4.67 -15.02 -9.86
CA VAL A 47 4.64 -15.94 -8.70
C VAL A 47 5.98 -16.66 -8.51
N GLN A 48 6.57 -17.20 -9.57
CA GLN A 48 7.82 -17.95 -9.47
C GLN A 48 9.01 -17.06 -9.07
N ALA A 49 9.11 -15.86 -9.64
CA ALA A 49 10.15 -14.91 -9.29
C ALA A 49 10.05 -14.46 -7.84
N LEU A 50 8.84 -14.13 -7.39
CA LEU A 50 8.56 -13.74 -6.00
C LEU A 50 8.90 -14.87 -5.02
N GLN A 51 8.56 -16.12 -5.35
CA GLN A 51 8.89 -17.26 -4.50
C GLN A 51 10.41 -17.56 -4.48
N HIS A 52 11.09 -17.36 -5.60
CA HIS A 52 12.55 -17.51 -5.66
C HIS A 52 13.25 -16.51 -4.72
N ASP A 53 12.86 -15.25 -4.76
CA ASP A 53 13.43 -14.23 -3.89
C ASP A 53 13.04 -14.47 -2.42
N ASN A 54 11.81 -14.87 -2.16
CA ASN A 54 11.35 -15.21 -0.82
C ASN A 54 12.10 -16.41 -0.22
N ALA A 55 12.50 -17.40 -1.02
CA ALA A 55 13.32 -18.51 -0.55
C ALA A 55 14.65 -18.04 0.05
N ARG A 56 15.29 -17.04 -0.58
CA ARG A 56 16.52 -16.43 -0.06
C ARG A 56 16.30 -15.66 1.25
N ASP A 57 15.14 -15.04 1.42
CA ASP A 57 14.77 -14.37 2.66
C ASP A 57 14.53 -15.37 3.78
N LEU A 58 13.89 -16.51 3.48
CA LEU A 58 13.68 -17.60 4.44
C LEU A 58 15.00 -18.23 4.90
N GLU A 59 15.95 -18.46 3.98
CA GLU A 59 17.30 -18.93 4.31
C GLU A 59 18.01 -17.96 5.26
N ARG A 60 17.95 -16.66 5.00
CA ARG A 60 18.53 -15.63 5.87
C ARG A 60 17.86 -15.57 7.24
N ALA A 61 16.53 -15.70 7.28
CA ALA A 61 15.76 -15.67 8.52
C ALA A 61 16.14 -16.86 9.42
N VAL A 62 16.25 -18.07 8.86
CA VAL A 62 16.70 -19.26 9.57
C VAL A 62 18.14 -19.11 10.07
N ALA A 63 19.05 -18.60 9.21
CA ALA A 63 20.43 -18.37 9.57
C ALA A 63 20.59 -17.30 10.69
N ALA A 64 19.66 -16.33 10.75
CA ALA A 64 19.60 -15.33 11.80
C ALA A 64 18.95 -15.83 13.10
N GLY A 65 18.50 -17.09 13.16
CA GLY A 65 17.93 -17.70 14.34
C GLY A 65 16.48 -17.31 14.64
N LEU A 66 15.71 -16.84 13.63
CA LEU A 66 14.28 -16.59 13.80
C LEU A 66 13.55 -17.90 14.16
N ASP A 67 12.57 -17.80 15.04
CA ASP A 67 11.75 -18.93 15.42
C ASP A 67 10.82 -19.42 14.30
N ALA A 68 10.37 -20.65 14.39
CA ALA A 68 9.56 -21.28 13.34
C ALA A 68 8.25 -20.52 13.02
N PRO A 69 7.50 -19.96 13.99
CA PRO A 69 6.32 -19.14 13.72
C PRO A 69 6.64 -17.86 12.93
N MET A 70 7.79 -17.22 13.18
CA MET A 70 8.20 -16.02 12.44
C MET A 70 8.64 -16.39 11.03
N VAL A 71 9.39 -17.47 10.86
CA VAL A 71 9.76 -18.01 9.53
C VAL A 71 8.51 -18.38 8.72
N ASP A 72 7.50 -18.99 9.37
CA ASP A 72 6.25 -19.34 8.69
C ASP A 72 5.47 -18.11 8.20
N ARG A 73 5.50 -17.02 8.95
CA ARG A 73 4.88 -15.74 8.55
C ARG A 73 5.57 -15.07 7.37
N LEU A 74 6.86 -15.36 7.15
CA LEU A 74 7.61 -14.83 6.01
C LEU A 74 7.34 -15.59 4.71
N LYS A 75 6.72 -16.78 4.77
CA LYS A 75 6.49 -17.60 3.58
C LYS A 75 5.51 -16.95 2.61
N LEU A 76 5.99 -16.69 1.41
CA LEU A 76 5.19 -16.19 0.31
C LEU A 76 4.73 -17.38 -0.57
N THR A 77 3.66 -18.05 -0.14
CA THR A 77 3.08 -19.16 -0.90
C THR A 77 2.28 -18.66 -2.10
N PRO A 78 2.03 -19.48 -3.15
CA PRO A 78 1.14 -19.09 -4.26
C PRO A 78 -0.24 -18.62 -3.77
N LYS A 79 -0.77 -19.23 -2.71
CA LYS A 79 -2.04 -18.84 -2.09
C LYS A 79 -1.97 -17.45 -1.48
N VAL A 80 -0.87 -17.10 -0.81
CA VAL A 80 -0.67 -15.77 -0.22
C VAL A 80 -0.61 -14.72 -1.33
N ILE A 81 0.15 -14.98 -2.40
CA ILE A 81 0.24 -14.09 -3.55
C ILE A 81 -1.13 -13.89 -4.20
N GLU A 82 -1.90 -14.95 -4.39
CA GLU A 82 -3.25 -14.87 -4.93
C GLU A 82 -4.18 -14.06 -4.01
N THR A 83 -4.08 -14.23 -2.69
CA THR A 83 -4.85 -13.43 -1.72
C THR A 83 -4.51 -11.95 -1.84
N CYS A 84 -3.24 -11.58 -2.02
CA CYS A 84 -2.82 -10.20 -2.26
C CYS A 84 -3.40 -9.65 -3.57
N ALA A 85 -3.36 -10.45 -4.65
CA ALA A 85 -3.95 -10.07 -5.94
C ALA A 85 -5.47 -9.81 -5.83
N GLN A 86 -6.19 -10.71 -5.16
CA GLN A 86 -7.62 -10.55 -4.89
C GLN A 86 -7.90 -9.32 -4.02
N GLY A 87 -7.06 -9.02 -3.04
CA GLY A 87 -7.15 -7.80 -2.23
C GLY A 87 -7.05 -6.53 -3.09
N CYS A 88 -6.14 -6.50 -4.05
CA CYS A 88 -6.04 -5.39 -5.01
C CYS A 88 -7.31 -5.26 -5.87
N GLU A 89 -7.88 -6.37 -6.32
CA GLU A 89 -9.13 -6.37 -7.12
C GLU A 89 -10.34 -5.92 -6.28
N GLN A 90 -10.41 -6.35 -5.01
CA GLN A 90 -11.45 -5.90 -4.08
C GLN A 90 -11.36 -4.40 -3.84
N LEU A 91 -10.18 -3.86 -3.61
CA LEU A 91 -9.97 -2.41 -3.47
C LEU A 91 -10.37 -1.66 -4.75
N ALA A 92 -10.05 -2.21 -5.93
CA ALA A 92 -10.42 -1.62 -7.21
C ALA A 92 -11.94 -1.67 -7.50
N ALA A 93 -12.69 -2.51 -6.79
CA ALA A 93 -14.15 -2.60 -6.90
C ALA A 93 -14.89 -1.72 -5.89
N MET A 94 -14.20 -1.19 -4.87
CA MET A 94 -14.80 -0.30 -3.89
C MET A 94 -15.16 1.05 -4.50
N PRO A 95 -16.25 1.70 -4.04
CA PRO A 95 -16.58 3.05 -4.46
C PRO A 95 -15.49 4.04 -4.01
N ASP A 96 -15.16 5.01 -4.87
CA ASP A 96 -14.29 6.12 -4.49
C ASP A 96 -15.08 7.10 -3.62
N ILE A 97 -14.73 7.17 -2.35
CA ILE A 97 -15.39 8.02 -1.36
C ILE A 97 -14.81 9.44 -1.30
N ILE A 98 -13.74 9.72 -2.07
CA ILE A 98 -13.09 11.04 -2.07
C ILE A 98 -14.03 12.07 -2.71
N GLY A 99 -14.24 13.19 -2.02
CA GLY A 99 -15.17 14.24 -2.43
C GLY A 99 -16.60 14.05 -1.95
N GLU A 100 -16.94 12.93 -1.29
CA GLU A 100 -18.25 12.72 -0.69
C GLU A 100 -18.51 13.76 0.40
N ILE A 101 -19.69 14.41 0.34
CA ILE A 101 -20.11 15.42 1.31
C ILE A 101 -21.13 14.81 2.26
N LEU A 102 -20.85 14.91 3.55
CA LEU A 102 -21.68 14.35 4.62
C LEU A 102 -22.23 15.46 5.51
N GLY A 103 -23.42 15.22 6.08
CA GLY A 103 -23.98 16.00 7.18
C GLY A 103 -24.22 17.49 6.88
N MET A 104 -24.62 17.85 5.66
CA MET A 104 -24.97 19.24 5.31
C MET A 104 -26.11 19.77 6.18
N LYS A 105 -25.81 20.80 6.99
CA LYS A 105 -26.79 21.45 7.89
C LYS A 105 -26.79 22.97 7.65
N GLN A 106 -27.98 23.56 7.65
CA GLN A 106 -28.12 25.00 7.65
C GLN A 106 -27.89 25.53 9.06
N GLN A 107 -27.08 26.56 9.18
CA GLN A 107 -26.79 27.25 10.43
C GLN A 107 -27.78 28.42 10.63
N PRO A 108 -27.93 28.95 11.85
CA PRO A 108 -28.80 30.12 12.11
C PRO A 108 -28.41 31.36 11.26
N SER A 109 -27.15 31.48 10.87
CA SER A 109 -26.64 32.54 9.98
C SER A 109 -27.07 32.39 8.52
N GLY A 110 -27.74 31.28 8.15
CA GLY A 110 -28.12 30.96 6.78
C GLY A 110 -27.07 30.20 5.97
N ILE A 111 -25.82 30.09 6.45
CA ILE A 111 -24.78 29.31 5.76
C ILE A 111 -25.05 27.81 5.91
N ARG A 112 -24.61 27.02 4.93
CA ARG A 112 -24.66 25.57 4.99
C ARG A 112 -23.26 25.00 5.26
N VAL A 113 -23.13 24.17 6.27
CA VAL A 113 -21.88 23.53 6.70
C VAL A 113 -22.00 22.02 6.57
N GLY A 114 -20.99 21.40 6.01
CA GLY A 114 -20.88 19.94 5.89
C GLY A 114 -19.42 19.50 5.97
N GLN A 115 -19.22 18.19 6.01
CA GLN A 115 -17.91 17.56 6.00
C GLN A 115 -17.66 16.92 4.64
N MET A 116 -16.50 17.16 4.05
CA MET A 116 -16.09 16.51 2.81
C MET A 116 -14.94 15.55 3.07
N ARG A 117 -15.02 14.35 2.50
CA ARG A 117 -13.93 13.36 2.54
C ARG A 117 -12.81 13.81 1.62
N VAL A 118 -11.60 13.85 2.16
CA VAL A 118 -10.38 14.23 1.42
C VAL A 118 -9.33 13.13 1.56
N PRO A 119 -8.36 13.03 0.64
CA PRO A 119 -7.23 12.12 0.79
C PRO A 119 -6.46 12.37 2.08
N ILE A 120 -6.03 11.30 2.76
CA ILE A 120 -5.18 11.40 3.96
C ILE A 120 -3.83 12.05 3.63
N GLY A 121 -3.35 11.86 2.40
CA GLY A 121 -2.03 12.29 1.98
C GLY A 121 -1.00 11.18 2.11
N VAL A 122 0.19 11.52 2.58
CA VAL A 122 1.28 10.56 2.82
C VAL A 122 1.17 10.03 4.24
N PHE A 123 1.27 8.73 4.38
CA PHE A 123 1.42 8.07 5.68
C PHE A 123 2.62 7.12 5.63
N GLY A 124 3.27 6.91 6.77
CA GLY A 124 4.31 5.92 6.94
C GLY A 124 3.77 4.70 7.66
N MET A 125 4.14 3.52 7.17
CA MET A 125 3.82 2.26 7.84
C MET A 125 5.12 1.59 8.28
N ILE A 126 5.23 1.27 9.56
CA ILE A 126 6.32 0.48 10.11
C ILE A 126 5.75 -0.89 10.45
N TYR A 127 6.31 -1.92 9.85
CA TYR A 127 5.86 -3.30 10.05
C TYR A 127 7.04 -4.26 10.07
N GLU A 128 6.82 -5.44 10.68
CA GLU A 128 7.78 -6.53 10.76
C GLU A 128 7.17 -7.81 10.24
N SER A 129 7.97 -8.61 9.53
CA SER A 129 7.71 -10.04 9.24
C SER A 129 6.33 -10.39 8.69
N ARG A 130 5.69 -9.52 7.91
CA ARG A 130 4.40 -9.79 7.29
C ARG A 130 4.43 -9.39 5.82
N PRO A 131 4.66 -10.33 4.88
CA PRO A 131 4.73 -10.07 3.45
C PRO A 131 3.35 -9.81 2.81
N ASN A 132 2.25 -10.05 3.54
CA ASN A 132 0.85 -9.92 3.08
C ASN A 132 0.08 -8.81 3.79
#